data_0164a9d4c1d80973e7c6e4b4bbbae995
#
_entry.id   0164a9d4c1d80973e7c6e4b4bbbae995
#
_cell.length_a   1.000
_cell.length_b   1.000
_cell.length_c   1.000
_cell.angle_alpha   90.00
_cell.angle_beta   90.00
_cell.angle_gamma   90.00
#
_symmetry.space_group_name_H-M   'P 1'
#
loop_
_entity.id
_entity.type
_entity.pdbx_description
1 polymer ?
#
loop_
_entity_poly.entity_id
_entity_poly.type
_entity_poly.pdbx_seq_one_letter_code
_entity_poly.pdbx_strand_id
1 'polypeptide(L)'
;MKIMASLIAPYATEKPDEIALADDFGETTWSEFNSRVNQLVHALRSKGLKTGDAFAVISGNRREYIEAFTAASHGGWLLVPINWHLVAAEVAYVLSDSGSKVLLVDSRFIELAEATMLLAERPNLDAVVILGSDAFADETEQAIPYEEFLSAQSAAEPEDQLLGGPMFYTSGTTGNPKGVKSGLSQTGAPVEVLKMVGDG
;
A
#
# COMPACT_ATOMS: atom_id res chain seq x y z
N MET A 1 -0.19 -20.13 14.79
CA MET A 1 -1.38 -19.33 14.45
C MET A 1 -0.86 -18.03 13.88
N LYS A 2 -1.17 -17.73 12.64
CA LYS A 2 -0.64 -16.59 11.85
C LYS A 2 -1.35 -15.31 12.28
N ILE A 3 -0.67 -14.31 12.80
CA ILE A 3 -1.31 -13.24 13.60
C ILE A 3 -1.85 -12.07 12.76
N MET A 4 -1.26 -11.72 11.61
CA MET A 4 -1.81 -10.64 10.79
C MET A 4 -2.92 -11.15 9.87
N ALA A 5 -2.79 -12.32 9.27
CA ALA A 5 -3.94 -13.05 8.72
C ALA A 5 -5.02 -13.25 9.80
N SER A 6 -4.66 -13.30 11.08
CA SER A 6 -5.61 -13.35 12.18
C SER A 6 -6.28 -12.03 12.54
N LEU A 7 -5.91 -10.91 11.93
CA LEU A 7 -6.65 -9.65 12.13
C LEU A 7 -7.88 -9.55 11.24
N ILE A 8 -7.79 -9.98 9.99
CA ILE A 8 -8.92 -9.90 9.04
C ILE A 8 -9.50 -11.28 8.64
N ALA A 9 -8.67 -12.31 8.47
CA ALA A 9 -9.13 -13.64 8.09
C ALA A 9 -10.16 -14.27 9.06
N PRO A 10 -10.07 -14.10 10.41
CA PRO A 10 -11.15 -14.54 11.31
C PRO A 10 -12.47 -13.86 11.03
N TYR A 11 -12.47 -12.53 10.82
CA TYR A 11 -13.68 -11.79 10.49
C TYR A 11 -14.23 -12.18 9.11
N ALA A 12 -13.37 -12.42 8.13
CA ALA A 12 -13.77 -12.92 6.83
C ALA A 12 -14.43 -14.31 6.90
N THR A 13 -14.09 -15.10 7.93
CA THR A 13 -14.69 -16.43 8.17
C THR A 13 -15.97 -16.34 9.01
N GLU A 14 -15.96 -15.50 10.07
CA GLU A 14 -17.05 -15.43 11.04
C GLU A 14 -18.19 -14.52 10.56
N LYS A 15 -17.87 -13.49 9.77
CA LYS A 15 -18.76 -12.40 9.35
C LYS A 15 -18.53 -12.02 7.89
N PRO A 16 -18.53 -12.99 6.95
CA PRO A 16 -18.11 -12.77 5.57
C PRO A 16 -18.87 -11.64 4.87
N ASP A 17 -20.15 -11.53 5.11
CA ASP A 17 -21.07 -10.61 4.43
C ASP A 17 -21.29 -9.27 5.19
N GLU A 18 -20.74 -9.12 6.39
CA GLU A 18 -20.80 -7.84 7.10
C GLU A 18 -19.81 -6.83 6.47
N ILE A 19 -20.21 -5.55 6.46
CA ILE A 19 -19.39 -4.46 5.92
C ILE A 19 -18.17 -4.26 6.82
N ALA A 20 -16.98 -4.36 6.22
CA ALA A 20 -15.70 -4.10 6.86
C ALA A 20 -15.23 -2.66 6.64
N LEU A 21 -15.39 -2.15 5.42
CA LEU A 21 -14.97 -0.82 5.00
C LEU A 21 -16.07 -0.15 4.20
N ALA A 22 -16.24 1.16 4.38
CA ALA A 22 -17.13 1.99 3.58
C ALA A 22 -16.49 3.36 3.32
N ASP A 23 -16.69 3.89 2.12
CA ASP A 23 -16.28 5.23 1.72
C ASP A 23 -17.31 5.84 0.74
N ASP A 24 -17.03 7.01 0.19
CA ASP A 24 -17.92 7.69 -0.77
C ASP A 24 -18.08 6.93 -2.10
N PHE A 25 -17.26 5.90 -2.34
CA PHE A 25 -17.24 5.13 -3.60
C PHE A 25 -17.89 3.76 -3.46
N GLY A 26 -18.20 3.32 -2.23
CA GLY A 26 -18.91 2.07 -1.98
C GLY A 26 -18.54 1.39 -0.66
N GLU A 27 -18.85 0.12 -0.60
CA GLU A 27 -18.65 -0.73 0.58
C GLU A 27 -17.84 -1.97 0.20
N THR A 28 -17.17 -2.55 1.18
CA THR A 28 -16.42 -3.80 1.05
C THR A 28 -16.73 -4.68 2.26
N THR A 29 -17.15 -5.90 2.03
CA THR A 29 -17.39 -6.88 3.10
C THR A 29 -16.07 -7.43 3.67
N TRP A 30 -16.13 -8.12 4.82
CA TRP A 30 -14.94 -8.74 5.40
C TRP A 30 -14.32 -9.79 4.47
N SER A 31 -15.14 -10.59 3.77
CA SER A 31 -14.67 -11.59 2.82
C SER A 31 -13.95 -10.94 1.63
N GLU A 32 -14.55 -9.89 1.07
CA GLU A 32 -13.94 -9.13 -0.03
C GLU A 32 -12.66 -8.43 0.42
N PHE A 33 -12.66 -7.78 1.57
CA PHE A 33 -11.49 -7.08 2.11
C PHE A 33 -10.31 -8.05 2.27
N ASN A 34 -10.53 -9.21 2.87
CA ASN A 34 -9.49 -10.23 3.01
C ASN A 34 -8.96 -10.72 1.66
N SER A 35 -9.86 -11.00 0.72
CA SER A 35 -9.50 -11.44 -0.63
C SER A 35 -8.67 -10.40 -1.37
N ARG A 36 -9.09 -9.13 -1.34
CA ARG A 36 -8.41 -8.01 -2.01
C ARG A 36 -7.04 -7.74 -1.41
N VAL A 37 -6.92 -7.79 -0.08
CA VAL A 37 -5.61 -7.66 0.59
C VAL A 37 -4.66 -8.78 0.18
N ASN A 38 -5.13 -10.03 0.13
CA ASN A 38 -4.31 -11.16 -0.30
C ASN A 38 -3.86 -11.00 -1.75
N GLN A 39 -4.78 -10.62 -2.65
CA GLN A 39 -4.47 -10.31 -4.04
C GLN A 39 -3.43 -9.19 -4.16
N LEU A 40 -3.57 -8.11 -3.39
CA LEU A 40 -2.60 -7.01 -3.39
C LEU A 40 -1.21 -7.47 -2.91
N VAL A 41 -1.15 -8.33 -1.89
CA VAL A 41 0.13 -8.93 -1.45
C VAL A 41 0.77 -9.72 -2.59
N HIS A 42 0.02 -10.57 -3.28
CA HIS A 42 0.54 -11.34 -4.42
C HIS A 42 0.93 -10.44 -5.59
N ALA A 43 0.16 -9.39 -5.88
CA ALA A 43 0.45 -8.42 -6.92
C ALA A 43 1.77 -7.67 -6.66
N LEU A 44 1.97 -7.16 -5.45
CA LEU A 44 3.21 -6.48 -5.07
C LEU A 44 4.42 -7.43 -5.11
N ARG A 45 4.26 -8.69 -4.70
CA ARG A 45 5.30 -9.73 -4.85
C ARG A 45 5.64 -9.99 -6.31
N SER A 46 4.66 -10.00 -7.20
CA SER A 46 4.89 -10.20 -8.65
C SER A 46 5.70 -9.06 -9.28
N LYS A 47 5.67 -7.86 -8.68
CA LYS A 47 6.53 -6.72 -9.03
C LYS A 47 7.90 -6.75 -8.33
N GLY A 48 8.24 -7.86 -7.69
CA GLY A 48 9.56 -8.07 -7.10
C GLY A 48 9.78 -7.45 -5.72
N LEU A 49 8.75 -7.00 -5.02
CA LEU A 49 8.89 -6.49 -3.67
C LEU A 49 9.34 -7.61 -2.71
N LYS A 50 10.40 -7.34 -1.98
CA LYS A 50 10.97 -8.21 -0.95
C LYS A 50 10.73 -7.62 0.43
N THR A 51 10.83 -8.42 1.46
CA THR A 51 10.77 -7.97 2.86
C THR A 51 11.66 -6.76 3.09
N GLY A 52 11.11 -5.72 3.68
CA GLY A 52 11.80 -4.46 3.95
C GLY A 52 11.73 -3.42 2.83
N ASP A 53 11.29 -3.81 1.63
CA ASP A 53 11.07 -2.86 0.54
C ASP A 53 9.91 -1.91 0.86
N ALA A 54 9.87 -0.78 0.15
CA ALA A 54 8.82 0.20 0.29
C ALA A 54 7.94 0.28 -0.97
N PHE A 55 6.67 0.63 -0.76
CA PHE A 55 5.80 1.13 -1.81
C PHE A 55 5.01 2.34 -1.28
N ALA A 56 4.64 3.23 -2.18
CA ALA A 56 4.01 4.49 -1.82
C ALA A 56 2.54 4.55 -2.19
N VAL A 57 1.81 5.42 -1.52
CA VAL A 57 0.42 5.73 -1.84
C VAL A 57 0.16 7.24 -1.81
N ILE A 58 -0.43 7.77 -2.88
CA ILE A 58 -1.02 9.11 -2.95
C ILE A 58 -2.52 8.90 -3.05
N SER A 59 -3.24 9.15 -1.97
CA SER A 59 -4.68 8.92 -1.92
C SER A 59 -5.37 9.85 -0.94
N GLY A 60 -6.65 10.13 -1.18
CA GLY A 60 -7.55 10.60 -0.15
C GLY A 60 -8.04 9.46 0.75
N ASN A 61 -9.15 9.71 1.46
CA ASN A 61 -9.78 8.68 2.27
C ASN A 61 -10.53 7.70 1.36
N ARG A 62 -9.92 6.52 1.15
CA ARG A 62 -10.44 5.45 0.31
C ARG A 62 -10.19 4.10 0.97
N ARG A 63 -11.06 3.13 0.66
CA ARG A 63 -10.93 1.73 1.12
C ARG A 63 -9.61 1.11 0.65
N GLU A 64 -9.18 1.40 -0.57
CA GLU A 64 -7.94 0.92 -1.15
C GLU A 64 -6.69 1.39 -0.38
N TYR A 65 -6.76 2.55 0.31
CA TYR A 65 -5.70 2.96 1.23
C TYR A 65 -5.57 2.00 2.41
N ILE A 66 -6.70 1.54 2.96
CA ILE A 66 -6.72 0.57 4.07
C ILE A 66 -6.26 -0.81 3.58
N GLU A 67 -6.64 -1.21 2.35
CA GLU A 67 -6.13 -2.43 1.71
C GLU A 67 -4.61 -2.36 1.58
N ALA A 68 -4.05 -1.25 1.10
CA ALA A 68 -2.61 -1.04 0.98
C ALA A 68 -1.89 -1.09 2.33
N PHE A 69 -2.46 -0.43 3.36
CA PHE A 69 -1.91 -0.45 4.73
C PHE A 69 -1.88 -1.88 5.29
N THR A 70 -2.95 -2.63 5.08
CA THR A 70 -3.06 -4.00 5.55
C THR A 70 -2.12 -4.93 4.78
N ALA A 71 -2.02 -4.76 3.45
CA ALA A 71 -1.10 -5.53 2.61
C ALA A 71 0.37 -5.29 3.01
N ALA A 72 0.76 -4.05 3.32
CA ALA A 72 2.10 -3.76 3.84
C ALA A 72 2.40 -4.55 5.11
N SER A 73 1.40 -4.59 6.03
CA SER A 73 1.50 -5.32 7.29
C SER A 73 1.57 -6.85 7.12
N HIS A 74 1.03 -7.39 6.01
CA HIS A 74 1.09 -8.82 5.69
C HIS A 74 2.33 -9.23 4.91
N GLY A 75 2.86 -8.31 4.09
CA GLY A 75 3.97 -8.59 3.18
C GLY A 75 5.35 -8.28 3.76
N GLY A 76 5.42 -7.67 4.95
CA GLY A 76 6.68 -7.26 5.54
C GLY A 76 7.27 -6.02 4.88
N TRP A 77 6.44 -5.11 4.37
CA TRP A 77 6.85 -3.92 3.61
C TRP A 77 6.62 -2.63 4.37
N LEU A 78 7.25 -1.56 3.86
CA LEU A 78 7.00 -0.21 4.30
C LEU A 78 5.96 0.45 3.37
N LEU A 79 4.83 0.87 3.92
CA LEU A 79 3.91 1.77 3.22
C LEU A 79 4.36 3.21 3.45
N VAL A 80 4.54 3.96 2.37
CA VAL A 80 4.91 5.37 2.37
C VAL A 80 3.69 6.21 1.96
N PRO A 81 2.90 6.72 2.91
CA PRO A 81 1.83 7.66 2.59
C PRO A 81 2.43 9.00 2.15
N ILE A 82 2.03 9.47 0.99
CA ILE A 82 2.46 10.76 0.42
C ILE A 82 1.27 11.72 0.44
N ASN A 83 1.50 12.89 1.03
CA ASN A 83 0.50 13.94 1.06
C ASN A 83 0.27 14.50 -0.36
N TRP A 84 -0.96 14.42 -0.83
CA TRP A 84 -1.36 14.88 -2.15
C TRP A 84 -1.32 16.41 -2.34
N HIS A 85 -1.07 17.19 -1.29
CA HIS A 85 -0.80 18.63 -1.38
C HIS A 85 0.66 18.98 -1.73
N LEU A 86 1.55 17.97 -1.78
CA LEU A 86 2.93 18.19 -2.17
C LEU A 86 3.03 18.53 -3.67
N VAL A 87 4.09 19.23 -4.05
CA VAL A 87 4.41 19.44 -5.46
C VAL A 87 5.24 18.28 -6.02
N ALA A 88 5.27 18.13 -7.33
CA ALA A 88 5.93 17.00 -8.02
C ALA A 88 7.37 16.74 -7.56
N ALA A 89 8.17 17.80 -7.35
CA ALA A 89 9.55 17.66 -6.89
C ALA A 89 9.67 17.09 -5.47
N GLU A 90 8.74 17.42 -4.59
CA GLU A 90 8.69 16.87 -3.23
C GLU A 90 8.25 15.41 -3.24
N VAL A 91 7.27 15.07 -4.10
CA VAL A 91 6.84 13.67 -4.32
C VAL A 91 8.00 12.84 -4.86
N ALA A 92 8.71 13.32 -5.87
CA ALA A 92 9.88 12.64 -6.44
C ALA A 92 10.97 12.40 -5.39
N TYR A 93 11.22 13.40 -4.54
CA TYR A 93 12.15 13.26 -3.41
C TYR A 93 11.72 12.13 -2.47
N VAL A 94 10.45 12.13 -2.02
CA VAL A 94 9.94 11.10 -1.09
C VAL A 94 10.02 9.70 -1.70
N LEU A 95 9.64 9.54 -2.97
CA LEU A 95 9.70 8.26 -3.68
C LEU A 95 11.14 7.75 -3.79
N SER A 96 12.08 8.64 -4.13
CA SER A 96 13.49 8.29 -4.29
C SER A 96 14.17 7.98 -2.94
N ASP A 97 13.95 8.83 -1.92
CA ASP A 97 14.54 8.67 -0.59
C ASP A 97 14.00 7.42 0.13
N SER A 98 12.72 7.11 -0.03
CA SER A 98 12.11 5.90 0.52
C SER A 98 12.52 4.63 -0.20
N GLY A 99 13.02 4.73 -1.42
CA GLY A 99 13.24 3.60 -2.30
C GLY A 99 11.96 2.87 -2.70
N SER A 100 10.84 3.60 -2.77
CA SER A 100 9.55 3.01 -3.16
C SER A 100 9.62 2.44 -4.56
N LYS A 101 9.18 1.18 -4.71
CA LYS A 101 9.20 0.45 -5.98
C LYS A 101 7.89 0.54 -6.75
N VAL A 102 6.79 0.66 -6.04
CA VAL A 102 5.44 0.78 -6.61
C VAL A 102 4.78 2.03 -6.04
N LEU A 103 4.05 2.75 -6.89
CA LEU A 103 3.20 3.86 -6.50
C LEU A 103 1.73 3.50 -6.75
N LEU A 104 0.92 3.50 -5.70
CA LEU A 104 -0.53 3.50 -5.81
C LEU A 104 -1.01 4.95 -5.82
N VAL A 105 -1.81 5.37 -6.79
CA VAL A 105 -2.28 6.75 -6.88
C VAL A 105 -3.77 6.80 -7.16
N ASP A 106 -4.50 7.56 -6.35
CA ASP A 106 -5.91 7.87 -6.57
C ASP A 106 -6.06 8.68 -7.87
N SER A 107 -6.98 8.28 -8.74
CA SER A 107 -7.22 8.91 -10.04
C SER A 107 -7.43 10.43 -9.95
N ARG A 108 -7.89 10.93 -8.81
CA ARG A 108 -8.02 12.37 -8.54
C ARG A 108 -6.67 13.12 -8.49
N PHE A 109 -5.57 12.41 -8.29
CA PHE A 109 -4.22 12.97 -8.15
C PHE A 109 -3.28 12.48 -9.25
N ILE A 110 -3.80 11.97 -10.35
CA ILE A 110 -3.01 11.42 -11.46
C ILE A 110 -2.08 12.47 -12.05
N GLU A 111 -2.54 13.71 -12.22
CA GLU A 111 -1.73 14.80 -12.76
C GLU A 111 -0.46 15.07 -11.92
N LEU A 112 -0.55 14.92 -10.58
CA LEU A 112 0.60 15.03 -9.69
C LEU A 112 1.60 13.89 -9.93
N ALA A 113 1.12 12.67 -10.09
CA ALA A 113 1.97 11.53 -10.38
C ALA A 113 2.65 11.66 -11.76
N GLU A 114 1.90 12.05 -12.79
CA GLU A 114 2.42 12.31 -14.14
C GLU A 114 3.49 13.40 -14.12
N ALA A 115 3.21 14.55 -13.49
CA ALA A 115 4.18 15.63 -13.36
C ALA A 115 5.45 15.17 -12.62
N THR A 116 5.33 14.28 -11.63
CA THR A 116 6.46 13.67 -10.92
C THR A 116 7.29 12.79 -11.85
N MET A 117 6.65 11.98 -12.67
CA MET A 117 7.33 11.06 -13.60
C MET A 117 7.97 11.77 -14.80
N LEU A 118 7.59 13.01 -15.09
CA LEU A 118 8.19 13.83 -16.14
C LEU A 118 9.47 14.56 -15.68
N LEU A 119 9.81 14.53 -14.39
CA LEU A 119 11.04 15.17 -13.90
C LEU A 119 12.30 14.46 -14.42
N ALA A 120 13.37 15.22 -14.64
CA ALA A 120 14.66 14.68 -15.11
C ALA A 120 15.25 13.67 -14.09
N GLU A 121 15.08 13.93 -12.79
CA GLU A 121 15.46 13.04 -11.69
C GLU A 121 14.23 12.31 -11.13
N ARG A 122 13.52 11.61 -12.02
CA ARG A 122 12.33 10.85 -11.62
C ARG A 122 12.70 9.60 -10.84
N PRO A 123 11.84 9.18 -9.90
CA PRO A 123 12.01 7.90 -9.20
C PRO A 123 11.92 6.72 -10.19
N ASN A 124 12.67 5.67 -9.91
CA ASN A 124 12.59 4.42 -10.68
C ASN A 124 11.53 3.52 -10.04
N LEU A 125 10.34 3.49 -10.61
CA LEU A 125 9.23 2.65 -10.16
C LEU A 125 9.06 1.42 -11.05
N ASP A 126 8.79 0.27 -10.44
CA ASP A 126 8.47 -0.98 -11.14
C ASP A 126 7.01 -1.00 -11.65
N ALA A 127 6.13 -0.20 -11.03
CA ALA A 127 4.75 0.01 -11.47
C ALA A 127 4.14 1.29 -10.88
N VAL A 128 3.20 1.87 -11.63
CA VAL A 128 2.24 2.87 -11.16
C VAL A 128 0.85 2.24 -11.27
N VAL A 129 0.07 2.28 -10.20
CA VAL A 129 -1.25 1.62 -10.11
C VAL A 129 -2.30 2.67 -9.78
N ILE A 130 -3.36 2.75 -10.59
CA ILE A 130 -4.39 3.78 -10.49
C ILE A 130 -5.57 3.26 -9.66
N LEU A 131 -5.92 3.94 -8.57
CA LEU A 131 -7.07 3.64 -7.73
C LEU A 131 -8.31 4.37 -8.24
N GLY A 132 -9.44 3.66 -8.31
CA GLY A 132 -10.77 4.26 -8.47
C GLY A 132 -11.17 4.69 -9.87
N SER A 133 -10.49 4.26 -10.91
CA SER A 133 -10.90 4.51 -12.28
C SER A 133 -10.44 3.39 -13.23
N ASP A 134 -11.37 2.91 -14.04
CA ASP A 134 -11.07 2.06 -15.20
C ASP A 134 -10.73 2.92 -16.44
N ALA A 135 -10.89 4.24 -16.34
CA ALA A 135 -10.89 5.14 -17.49
C ALA A 135 -9.49 5.59 -17.96
N PHE A 136 -8.44 5.31 -17.19
CA PHE A 136 -7.09 5.78 -17.50
C PHE A 136 -6.17 4.74 -18.19
N ALA A 137 -6.70 3.58 -18.54
CA ALA A 137 -5.92 2.53 -19.22
C ALA A 137 -5.38 2.94 -20.60
N ASP A 138 -5.88 4.05 -21.17
CA ASP A 138 -5.61 4.42 -22.56
C ASP A 138 -4.54 5.51 -22.77
N GLU A 139 -4.10 6.24 -21.72
CA GLU A 139 -3.24 7.43 -21.94
C GLU A 139 -1.80 7.30 -21.43
N THR A 140 -1.49 6.35 -20.54
CA THR A 140 -0.11 6.10 -20.11
C THR A 140 0.20 4.61 -20.19
N GLU A 141 1.03 4.20 -21.14
CA GLU A 141 1.48 2.80 -21.36
C GLU A 141 2.12 2.13 -20.10
N GLN A 142 2.20 2.82 -18.96
CA GLN A 142 2.86 2.36 -17.74
C GLN A 142 1.94 2.28 -16.52
N ALA A 143 0.70 2.78 -16.59
CA ALA A 143 -0.23 2.77 -15.47
C ALA A 143 -1.16 1.55 -15.54
N ILE A 144 -1.32 0.86 -14.43
CA ILE A 144 -2.16 -0.35 -14.32
C ILE A 144 -3.41 0.00 -13.49
N PRO A 145 -4.63 -0.22 -13.98
CA PRO A 145 -5.84 -0.10 -13.15
C PRO A 145 -5.77 -1.02 -11.93
N TYR A 146 -6.18 -0.52 -10.76
CA TYR A 146 -6.07 -1.28 -9.51
C TYR A 146 -6.83 -2.60 -9.56
N GLU A 147 -8.02 -2.64 -10.13
CA GLU A 147 -8.82 -3.85 -10.24
C GLU A 147 -8.15 -4.88 -11.16
N GLU A 148 -7.51 -4.44 -12.24
CA GLU A 148 -6.72 -5.31 -13.11
C GLU A 148 -5.48 -5.84 -12.35
N PHE A 149 -4.80 -4.97 -11.60
CA PHE A 149 -3.63 -5.34 -10.80
C PHE A 149 -3.95 -6.44 -9.78
N LEU A 150 -5.16 -6.41 -9.19
CA LEU A 150 -5.63 -7.42 -8.25
C LEU A 150 -6.14 -8.69 -8.94
N SER A 151 -6.97 -8.56 -9.98
CA SER A 151 -7.73 -9.67 -10.58
C SER A 151 -6.83 -10.76 -11.18
N ALA A 152 -5.62 -10.41 -11.59
CA ALA A 152 -4.63 -11.35 -12.09
C ALA A 152 -3.99 -12.22 -10.98
N GLN A 153 -4.32 -11.99 -9.71
CA GLN A 153 -3.64 -12.59 -8.57
C GLN A 153 -4.54 -13.51 -7.74
N SER A 154 -3.91 -14.43 -7.01
CA SER A 154 -4.59 -15.32 -6.09
C SER A 154 -5.15 -14.59 -4.88
N ALA A 155 -6.39 -14.90 -4.48
CA ALA A 155 -6.99 -14.46 -3.23
C ALA A 155 -6.63 -15.36 -2.02
N ALA A 156 -5.83 -16.42 -2.22
CA ALA A 156 -5.41 -17.31 -1.14
C ALA A 156 -4.50 -16.57 -0.15
N GLU A 157 -4.60 -16.95 1.13
CA GLU A 157 -3.73 -16.42 2.18
C GLU A 157 -2.25 -16.61 1.82
N PRO A 158 -1.44 -15.54 1.90
CA PRO A 158 0.00 -15.65 1.70
C PRO A 158 0.63 -16.54 2.77
N GLU A 159 1.51 -17.48 2.35
CA GLU A 159 2.15 -18.43 3.28
C GLU A 159 3.16 -17.75 4.22
N ASP A 160 3.95 -16.82 3.67
CA ASP A 160 5.06 -16.15 4.36
C ASP A 160 4.64 -14.72 4.77
N GLN A 161 3.84 -14.60 5.82
CA GLN A 161 3.44 -13.29 6.35
C GLN A 161 4.46 -12.78 7.35
N LEU A 162 4.93 -11.56 7.12
CA LEU A 162 5.89 -10.86 7.96
C LEU A 162 5.36 -9.47 8.31
N LEU A 163 5.76 -8.96 9.46
CA LEU A 163 5.37 -7.62 9.89
C LEU A 163 5.95 -6.55 8.96
N GLY A 164 5.10 -5.63 8.58
CA GLY A 164 5.43 -4.38 7.93
C GLY A 164 4.65 -3.23 8.56
N GLY A 165 4.72 -2.05 7.98
CA GLY A 165 3.97 -0.92 8.52
C GLY A 165 4.33 0.41 7.86
N PRO A 166 3.81 1.52 8.38
CA PRO A 166 3.99 2.82 7.75
C PRO A 166 5.39 3.41 7.98
N MET A 167 5.88 4.11 6.96
CA MET A 167 7.00 5.03 7.04
C MET A 167 6.50 6.44 6.70
N PHE A 168 6.40 7.30 7.69
CA PHE A 168 5.89 8.65 7.53
C PHE A 168 7.02 9.64 7.25
N TYR A 169 6.81 10.56 6.31
CA TYR A 169 7.69 11.69 6.08
C TYR A 169 7.24 12.88 6.91
N THR A 170 8.13 13.37 7.76
CA THR A 170 7.88 14.55 8.60
C THR A 170 8.72 15.71 8.12
N SER A 171 8.17 16.96 8.21
CA SER A 171 8.92 18.17 7.94
C SER A 171 10.08 18.29 8.93
N GLY A 172 11.30 18.01 8.45
CA GLY A 172 12.51 18.23 9.24
C GLY A 172 12.72 19.73 9.48
N THR A 173 13.17 20.10 10.67
CA THR A 173 13.48 21.51 11.02
C THR A 173 14.68 22.08 10.24
N THR A 174 15.40 21.29 9.47
CA THR A 174 16.70 21.63 8.86
C THR A 174 16.85 21.24 7.38
N GLY A 175 15.78 21.10 6.60
CA GLY A 175 15.88 20.75 5.17
C GLY A 175 14.79 19.79 4.68
N ASN A 176 15.15 18.86 3.83
CA ASN A 176 14.22 17.91 3.24
C ASN A 176 13.51 17.03 4.30
N PRO A 177 12.25 16.64 4.06
CA PRO A 177 11.51 15.72 4.92
C PRO A 177 12.29 14.44 5.18
N LYS A 178 12.17 13.87 6.38
CA LYS A 178 12.82 12.62 6.75
C LYS A 178 11.79 11.52 6.97
N GLY A 179 12.07 10.35 6.42
CA GLY A 179 11.28 9.14 6.64
C GLY A 179 11.46 8.61 8.07
N VAL A 180 10.37 8.54 8.80
CA VAL A 180 10.33 7.98 10.17
C VAL A 180 9.60 6.63 10.12
N LYS A 181 10.31 5.57 10.44
CA LYS A 181 9.73 4.23 10.61
C LYS A 181 9.11 4.15 11.99
N SER A 182 7.88 3.67 12.08
CA SER A 182 7.25 3.39 13.37
C SER A 182 8.03 2.30 14.11
N GLY A 183 8.25 2.44 15.41
CA GLY A 183 8.83 1.38 16.24
C GLY A 183 7.96 0.11 16.29
N LEU A 184 6.68 0.21 15.94
CA LEU A 184 5.78 -0.92 15.73
C LEU A 184 6.02 -1.61 14.38
N SER A 185 6.68 -0.95 13.43
CA SER A 185 7.08 -1.52 12.14
C SER A 185 8.39 -2.29 12.31
N GLN A 186 8.37 -3.40 13.06
CA GLN A 186 9.47 -4.36 13.06
C GLN A 186 9.46 -5.12 11.73
N THR A 187 9.74 -4.39 10.66
CA THR A 187 9.67 -4.90 9.29
C THR A 187 10.49 -6.18 9.15
N GLY A 188 9.85 -7.24 8.70
CA GLY A 188 10.46 -8.57 8.57
C GLY A 188 10.45 -9.40 9.84
N ALA A 189 9.95 -8.90 10.98
CA ALA A 189 9.76 -9.74 12.15
C ALA A 189 8.60 -10.73 11.92
N PRO A 190 8.67 -11.94 12.51
CA PRO A 190 7.55 -12.86 12.51
C PRO A 190 6.32 -12.21 13.16
N VAL A 191 5.15 -12.45 12.60
CA VAL A 191 3.88 -11.86 13.09
C VAL A 191 3.55 -12.25 14.54
N GLU A 192 4.13 -13.32 15.07
CA GLU A 192 4.00 -13.76 16.46
C GLU A 192 4.50 -12.74 17.49
N VAL A 193 5.40 -11.84 17.09
CA VAL A 193 5.94 -10.79 17.97
C VAL A 193 4.86 -9.84 18.46
N LEU A 194 3.77 -9.62 17.70
CA LEU A 194 2.65 -8.78 18.12
C LEU A 194 1.89 -9.32 19.33
N LYS A 195 1.91 -10.65 19.57
CA LYS A 195 1.28 -11.24 20.78
C LYS A 195 1.97 -10.83 22.07
N MET A 196 3.29 -10.62 21.99
CA MET A 196 4.08 -10.27 23.19
C MET A 196 3.85 -8.82 23.62
N VAL A 197 3.28 -7.97 22.76
CA VAL A 197 3.03 -6.55 23.05
C VAL A 197 1.59 -6.31 23.52
N GLY A 198 0.66 -7.22 23.23
CA GLY A 198 -0.76 -7.10 23.57
C GLY A 198 -1.18 -7.68 24.93
N ASP A 199 -0.31 -8.45 25.59
CA ASP A 199 -0.58 -9.12 26.87
C ASP A 199 0.12 -8.39 28.05
N GLY A 200 0.51 -7.12 27.88
CA GLY A 200 1.16 -6.27 28.88
C GLY A 200 0.24 -5.19 29.46
#